data_9cdfe318dc5a52d2c3488327c340ff13
#
_entry.id   9cdfe318dc5a52d2c3488327c340ff13
#
_cell.length_a   1.000
_cell.length_b   1.000
_cell.length_c   1.000
_cell.angle_alpha   90.00
_cell.angle_beta   90.00
_cell.angle_gamma   90.00
#
_symmetry.space_group_name_H-M   'P 1'
#
loop_
_entity.id
_entity.type
_entity.pdbx_description
1 polymer ?
#
loop_
_entity_poly.entity_id
_entity_poly.type
_entity_poly.pdbx_seq_one_letter_code
_entity_poly.pdbx_strand_id
1 'polypeptide(L)'
;WRALPAYENTVVHTPNIDKIAQNSVKFDTCYTACPLCQPARASFWSSRYPHDIDVLSNGRKWPVSRVADSVATLGETFKNAGYETVHFGKTHDAGALRGFAVAPEGEIAVTAKSPGVPLNFDTFNDRFATEQSVSYLTHRKREKPFLMVADLVNPHNICGWVGAFADDTENPWLCENLPPLPDNFAVDDMETRPKAVQYICCSHVRQAQTAAWTQTKFRQYLAAYYAYLAMVDAEIGRILDALTASGEAENTTIVFFADHGDSMAARARVTKQVDFYEEVTRVPMLFSGAGIVPQKEALIGLTSLLDLFPTLCGFADIAVPNGVRGMDLSAALRGGALPP
;
A
#
# COMPACT_ATOMS: atom_id res chain seq x y z
N TRP A 1 -3.79 8.08 -0.77
CA TRP A 1 -3.17 9.13 0.03
C TRP A 1 -4.19 9.97 0.81
N ARG A 2 -5.27 10.46 0.22
CA ARG A 2 -6.31 11.29 0.87
C ARG A 2 -7.00 10.64 2.09
N ALA A 3 -6.83 9.36 2.30
CA ALA A 3 -7.43 8.66 3.43
C ALA A 3 -6.67 8.85 4.76
N LEU A 4 -5.50 9.49 4.75
CA LEU A 4 -4.64 9.60 5.93
C LEU A 4 -4.64 11.02 6.53
N PRO A 5 -4.68 11.16 7.88
CA PRO A 5 -4.50 12.45 8.54
C PRO A 5 -3.19 13.14 8.17
N ALA A 6 -2.12 12.38 7.97
CA ALA A 6 -0.84 12.89 7.49
C ALA A 6 -0.93 13.62 6.14
N TYR A 7 -2.00 13.39 5.37
CA TYR A 7 -2.35 14.06 4.11
C TYR A 7 -3.69 14.80 4.22
N GLU A 8 -3.92 15.42 5.38
CA GLU A 8 -5.04 16.36 5.65
C GLU A 8 -6.44 15.72 5.78
N ASN A 9 -6.55 14.41 5.92
CA ASN A 9 -7.84 13.81 6.24
C ASN A 9 -8.21 14.08 7.70
N THR A 10 -9.38 14.70 7.92
CA THR A 10 -9.86 15.06 9.26
C THR A 10 -10.92 14.11 9.82
N VAL A 11 -11.26 13.06 9.09
CA VAL A 11 -12.37 12.16 9.43
C VAL A 11 -11.88 10.85 10.05
N VAL A 12 -10.77 10.33 9.53
CA VAL A 12 -10.23 9.05 9.97
C VAL A 12 -9.24 9.21 11.12
N HIS A 13 -9.14 8.21 11.96
CA HIS A 13 -8.15 8.11 13.03
C HIS A 13 -7.16 6.98 12.75
N THR A 14 -5.88 7.34 12.58
CA THR A 14 -4.78 6.41 12.35
C THR A 14 -3.58 6.75 13.25
N PRO A 15 -3.72 6.62 14.59
CA PRO A 15 -2.75 7.12 15.55
C PRO A 15 -1.36 6.48 15.40
N ASN A 16 -1.25 5.28 14.87
CA ASN A 16 0.02 4.59 14.70
C ASN A 16 0.72 5.00 13.41
N ILE A 17 0.00 5.18 12.32
CA ILE A 17 0.53 5.79 11.08
C ILE A 17 0.93 7.24 11.35
N ASP A 18 0.16 7.98 12.18
CA ASP A 18 0.49 9.35 12.57
C ASP A 18 1.78 9.42 13.40
N LYS A 19 2.09 8.43 14.23
CA LYS A 19 3.40 8.33 14.92
C LYS A 19 4.55 8.22 13.92
N ILE A 20 4.39 7.42 12.85
CA ILE A 20 5.39 7.36 11.77
C ILE A 20 5.52 8.72 11.11
N ALA A 21 4.39 9.35 10.75
CA ALA A 21 4.36 10.62 10.02
C ALA A 21 4.99 11.79 10.79
N GLN A 22 4.79 11.86 12.10
CA GLN A 22 5.32 12.94 12.96
C GLN A 22 6.85 13.04 12.92
N ASN A 23 7.55 11.92 12.73
CA ASN A 23 9.01 11.85 12.70
C ASN A 23 9.53 11.38 11.34
N SER A 24 8.87 11.79 10.27
CA SER A 24 9.16 11.32 8.91
C SER A 24 9.57 12.45 7.97
N VAL A 25 10.11 12.04 6.84
CA VAL A 25 10.04 12.77 5.59
C VAL A 25 8.83 12.27 4.84
N LYS A 26 7.86 13.15 4.57
CA LYS A 26 6.66 12.90 3.80
C LYS A 26 6.86 13.37 2.36
N PHE A 27 6.52 12.54 1.40
CA PHE A 27 6.49 12.94 -0.01
C PHE A 27 5.08 13.38 -0.39
N ASP A 28 4.96 14.59 -0.94
CA ASP A 28 3.65 15.12 -1.34
C ASP A 28 3.12 14.42 -2.58
N THR A 29 4.00 14.14 -3.55
CA THR A 29 3.63 13.58 -4.85
C THR A 29 4.41 12.33 -5.16
N CYS A 30 3.96 11.18 -4.60
CA CYS A 30 4.47 9.87 -4.95
C CYS A 30 3.45 9.10 -5.78
N TYR A 31 3.89 8.49 -6.89
CA TYR A 31 3.02 7.78 -7.80
C TYR A 31 3.40 6.30 -7.93
N THR A 32 2.37 5.46 -8.04
CA THR A 32 2.55 4.07 -8.46
C THR A 32 2.75 3.98 -9.97
N ALA A 33 3.54 3.03 -10.44
CA ALA A 33 3.74 2.80 -11.86
C ALA A 33 2.49 2.27 -12.58
N CYS A 34 1.56 1.65 -11.83
CA CYS A 34 0.28 1.17 -12.32
C CYS A 34 -0.69 1.03 -11.15
N PRO A 35 -1.93 1.56 -11.22
CA PRO A 35 -2.90 1.46 -10.12
C PRO A 35 -3.58 0.09 -10.07
N LEU A 36 -2.81 -0.99 -10.13
CA LEU A 36 -3.27 -2.37 -10.08
C LEU A 36 -2.24 -3.22 -9.33
N CYS A 37 -2.70 -4.08 -8.42
CA CYS A 37 -1.85 -4.75 -7.43
C CYS A 37 -0.61 -5.44 -8.03
N GLN A 38 -0.79 -6.44 -8.92
CA GLN A 38 0.34 -7.22 -9.40
C GLN A 38 1.36 -6.41 -10.21
N PRO A 39 0.95 -5.56 -11.19
CA PRO A 39 1.88 -4.68 -11.88
C PRO A 39 2.58 -3.67 -10.97
N ALA A 40 1.85 -3.04 -10.03
CA ALA A 40 2.45 -2.11 -9.06
C ALA A 40 3.52 -2.81 -8.23
N ARG A 41 3.18 -3.98 -7.67
CA ARG A 41 4.06 -4.75 -6.79
C ARG A 41 5.29 -5.27 -7.51
N ALA A 42 5.12 -5.86 -8.68
CA ALA A 42 6.24 -6.26 -9.50
C ALA A 42 7.16 -5.09 -9.86
N SER A 43 6.57 -3.91 -10.09
CA SER A 43 7.31 -2.70 -10.43
C SER A 43 8.18 -2.19 -9.29
N PHE A 44 7.63 -1.99 -8.09
CA PHE A 44 8.45 -1.43 -7.01
C PHE A 44 9.45 -2.43 -6.41
N TRP A 45 9.16 -3.76 -6.43
CA TRP A 45 10.14 -4.76 -6.02
C TRP A 45 11.31 -4.94 -7.00
N SER A 46 11.14 -4.56 -8.27
CA SER A 46 12.18 -4.62 -9.30
C SER A 46 12.70 -3.24 -9.73
N SER A 47 12.04 -2.16 -9.31
CA SER A 47 12.25 -0.80 -9.80
C SER A 47 12.22 -0.73 -11.34
N ARG A 48 11.22 -1.38 -11.95
CA ARG A 48 10.99 -1.42 -13.38
C ARG A 48 9.53 -1.07 -13.70
N TYR A 49 9.30 -0.47 -14.86
CA TYR A 49 7.93 -0.26 -15.32
C TYR A 49 7.25 -1.59 -15.67
N PRO A 50 5.91 -1.68 -15.59
CA PRO A 50 5.18 -2.90 -15.95
C PRO A 50 5.50 -3.47 -17.32
N HIS A 51 5.72 -2.60 -18.30
CA HIS A 51 6.08 -3.00 -19.67
C HIS A 51 7.54 -3.45 -19.83
N ASP A 52 8.45 -3.05 -18.94
CA ASP A 52 9.84 -3.53 -18.94
C ASP A 52 9.94 -4.99 -18.43
N ILE A 53 8.92 -5.47 -17.73
CA ILE A 53 8.90 -6.77 -17.03
C ILE A 53 7.73 -7.67 -17.44
N ASP A 54 6.95 -7.28 -18.45
CA ASP A 54 5.78 -7.99 -18.96
C ASP A 54 4.71 -8.34 -17.92
N VAL A 55 4.56 -7.50 -16.87
CA VAL A 55 3.55 -7.65 -15.84
C VAL A 55 2.48 -6.57 -16.00
N LEU A 56 1.55 -6.77 -16.92
CA LEU A 56 0.59 -5.75 -17.36
C LEU A 56 -0.79 -5.83 -16.69
N SER A 57 -1.07 -6.92 -15.96
CA SER A 57 -2.37 -7.15 -15.32
C SER A 57 -2.22 -8.04 -14.10
N ASN A 58 -3.33 -8.22 -13.36
CA ASN A 58 -3.41 -9.20 -12.26
C ASN A 58 -3.51 -10.66 -12.76
N GLY A 59 -2.92 -10.97 -13.89
CA GLY A 59 -3.04 -12.17 -14.70
C GLY A 59 -3.28 -13.46 -13.91
N ARG A 60 -4.48 -14.04 -14.09
CA ARG A 60 -4.83 -15.32 -13.44
C ARG A 60 -4.54 -16.52 -14.34
N LYS A 61 -4.73 -16.38 -15.64
CA LYS A 61 -4.56 -17.48 -16.61
C LYS A 61 -3.82 -17.05 -17.88
N TRP A 62 -4.06 -15.84 -18.37
CA TRP A 62 -3.46 -15.35 -19.61
C TRP A 62 -3.50 -13.82 -19.70
N PRO A 63 -2.40 -13.17 -20.08
CA PRO A 63 -1.05 -13.77 -20.13
C PRO A 63 -0.55 -14.09 -18.72
N VAL A 64 0.18 -15.20 -18.59
CA VAL A 64 0.86 -15.53 -17.33
C VAL A 64 2.02 -14.55 -17.20
N SER A 65 1.87 -13.61 -16.27
CA SER A 65 2.89 -12.61 -16.00
C SER A 65 3.86 -13.13 -14.94
N ARG A 66 5.14 -13.11 -15.25
CA ARG A 66 6.20 -13.41 -14.30
C ARG A 66 7.42 -12.56 -14.59
N VAL A 67 7.94 -11.93 -13.55
CA VAL A 67 9.21 -11.20 -13.62
C VAL A 67 10.34 -12.19 -13.97
N ALA A 68 11.04 -11.92 -15.09
CA ALA A 68 12.10 -12.79 -15.56
C ALA A 68 13.24 -12.93 -14.53
N ASP A 69 13.87 -14.09 -14.49
CA ASP A 69 14.95 -14.38 -13.51
C ASP A 69 16.20 -13.50 -13.74
N SER A 70 16.34 -12.89 -14.93
CA SER A 70 17.39 -11.93 -15.24
C SER A 70 17.16 -10.53 -14.69
N VAL A 71 15.96 -10.23 -14.18
CA VAL A 71 15.62 -8.95 -13.56
C VAL A 71 15.99 -9.00 -12.08
N ALA A 72 16.89 -8.13 -11.65
CA ALA A 72 17.24 -8.01 -10.24
C ALA A 72 16.02 -7.58 -9.40
N THR A 73 15.86 -8.17 -8.23
CA THR A 73 14.83 -7.80 -7.27
C THR A 73 15.43 -7.25 -5.98
N LEU A 74 14.64 -6.46 -5.26
CA LEU A 74 15.06 -5.88 -3.98
C LEU A 74 15.52 -6.98 -3.01
N GLY A 75 14.73 -8.05 -2.87
CA GLY A 75 15.04 -9.15 -1.95
C GLY A 75 16.35 -9.87 -2.30
N GLU A 76 16.60 -10.17 -3.59
CA GLU A 76 17.85 -10.79 -4.03
C GLU A 76 19.06 -9.86 -3.77
N THR A 77 18.91 -8.57 -4.05
CA THR A 77 19.97 -7.59 -3.88
C THR A 77 20.38 -7.45 -2.41
N PHE A 78 19.44 -7.34 -1.50
CA PHE A 78 19.72 -7.26 -0.07
C PHE A 78 20.24 -8.58 0.52
N LYS A 79 19.65 -9.71 0.10
CA LYS A 79 20.13 -11.03 0.51
C LYS A 79 21.59 -11.27 0.12
N ASN A 80 21.95 -10.89 -1.11
CA ASN A 80 23.33 -11.00 -1.61
C ASN A 80 24.30 -10.07 -0.86
N ALA A 81 23.79 -8.94 -0.35
CA ALA A 81 24.56 -8.03 0.51
C ALA A 81 24.62 -8.49 1.98
N GLY A 82 24.08 -9.66 2.32
CA GLY A 82 24.20 -10.25 3.65
C GLY A 82 23.06 -9.97 4.62
N TYR A 83 21.99 -9.32 4.17
CA TYR A 83 20.80 -9.07 4.99
C TYR A 83 19.96 -10.34 5.18
N GLU A 84 19.29 -10.43 6.33
CA GLU A 84 18.09 -11.27 6.46
C GLU A 84 16.95 -10.57 5.73
N THR A 85 16.36 -11.24 4.75
CA THR A 85 15.26 -10.70 3.95
C THR A 85 14.01 -11.54 4.19
N VAL A 86 13.00 -10.95 4.82
CA VAL A 86 11.75 -11.63 5.19
C VAL A 86 10.53 -10.83 4.73
N HIS A 87 9.49 -11.54 4.33
CA HIS A 87 8.24 -10.95 3.87
C HIS A 87 7.05 -11.69 4.51
N PHE A 88 6.15 -10.94 5.11
CA PHE A 88 4.94 -11.42 5.76
C PHE A 88 3.71 -10.75 5.15
N GLY A 89 2.71 -11.53 4.80
CA GLY A 89 1.45 -11.04 4.27
C GLY A 89 1.29 -11.20 2.76
N LYS A 90 0.61 -10.24 2.12
CA LYS A 90 0.18 -10.31 0.74
C LYS A 90 1.35 -10.47 -0.24
N THR A 91 1.32 -11.52 -1.06
CA THR A 91 2.32 -11.76 -2.09
C THR A 91 1.97 -11.07 -3.42
N HIS A 92 1.16 -11.64 -4.26
CA HIS A 92 0.61 -11.10 -5.52
C HIS A 92 1.58 -10.21 -6.34
N ASP A 93 2.80 -10.69 -6.56
CA ASP A 93 3.97 -9.94 -7.03
C ASP A 93 4.55 -10.42 -8.37
N ALA A 94 3.93 -11.44 -9.01
CA ALA A 94 4.42 -12.07 -10.24
C ALA A 94 5.87 -12.62 -10.12
N GLY A 95 6.28 -13.07 -8.93
CA GLY A 95 7.62 -13.59 -8.68
C GLY A 95 8.69 -12.52 -8.43
N ALA A 96 8.31 -11.28 -8.13
CA ALA A 96 9.24 -10.21 -7.78
C ALA A 96 9.75 -10.27 -6.33
N LEU A 97 9.16 -11.12 -5.47
CA LEU A 97 9.62 -11.35 -4.09
C LEU A 97 10.80 -12.33 -3.98
N ARG A 98 11.44 -12.67 -5.09
CA ARG A 98 12.68 -13.47 -5.04
C ARG A 98 13.69 -12.85 -4.08
N GLY A 99 14.38 -13.69 -3.33
CA GLY A 99 15.35 -13.29 -2.32
C GLY A 99 14.74 -13.16 -0.92
N PHE A 100 13.46 -12.85 -0.79
CA PHE A 100 12.79 -12.90 0.51
C PHE A 100 12.47 -14.32 0.96
N ALA A 101 12.62 -14.59 2.26
CA ALA A 101 11.95 -15.70 2.91
C ALA A 101 10.50 -15.28 3.11
N VAL A 102 9.61 -15.80 2.28
CA VAL A 102 8.18 -15.51 2.33
C VAL A 102 7.51 -16.50 3.27
N ALA A 103 6.85 -16.00 4.32
CA ALA A 103 6.00 -16.87 5.13
C ALA A 103 4.79 -17.28 4.28
N PRO A 104 4.36 -18.55 4.34
CA PRO A 104 3.16 -18.96 3.64
C PRO A 104 1.98 -18.12 4.11
N GLU A 105 1.13 -17.70 3.18
CA GLU A 105 -0.17 -17.12 3.51
C GLU A 105 -0.93 -18.17 4.33
N GLY A 106 -1.11 -17.92 5.62
CA GLY A 106 -1.78 -18.86 6.51
C GLY A 106 -3.25 -18.50 6.63
N GLU A 107 -4.10 -19.47 6.38
CA GLU A 107 -5.48 -19.42 6.88
C GLU A 107 -5.44 -19.72 8.38
N ILE A 108 -5.54 -18.71 9.22
CA ILE A 108 -5.89 -18.95 10.62
C ILE A 108 -7.38 -19.30 10.61
N ALA A 109 -7.70 -20.52 11.02
CA ALA A 109 -9.09 -20.94 11.17
C ALA A 109 -9.85 -19.93 12.05
N VAL A 110 -10.94 -19.37 11.52
CA VAL A 110 -11.76 -18.35 12.17
C VAL A 110 -12.49 -18.96 13.36
N THR A 111 -11.87 -18.95 14.53
CA THR A 111 -12.50 -19.41 15.76
C THR A 111 -13.02 -18.27 16.64
N ALA A 112 -12.64 -17.02 16.38
CA ALA A 112 -13.07 -15.88 17.17
C ALA A 112 -13.75 -14.82 16.29
N LYS A 113 -15.05 -14.64 16.48
CA LYS A 113 -15.82 -13.51 15.96
C LYS A 113 -15.38 -12.25 16.71
N SER A 114 -14.77 -11.29 16.01
CA SER A 114 -14.73 -9.93 16.54
C SER A 114 -16.15 -9.37 16.54
N PRO A 115 -16.67 -8.87 17.67
CA PRO A 115 -18.02 -8.30 17.71
C PRO A 115 -18.16 -7.18 16.69
N GLY A 116 -19.17 -7.27 15.83
CA GLY A 116 -19.48 -6.22 14.85
C GLY A 116 -18.78 -6.33 13.49
N VAL A 117 -17.91 -7.32 13.26
CA VAL A 117 -17.26 -7.56 11.96
C VAL A 117 -17.94 -8.74 11.25
N PRO A 118 -18.49 -8.55 10.05
CA PRO A 118 -19.03 -9.65 9.26
C PRO A 118 -17.95 -10.68 8.94
N LEU A 119 -18.28 -11.97 9.01
CA LEU A 119 -17.37 -13.12 8.86
C LEU A 119 -16.60 -13.17 7.52
N ASN A 120 -17.02 -12.42 6.52
CA ASN A 120 -16.43 -12.40 5.18
C ASN A 120 -15.40 -11.27 4.97
N PHE A 121 -15.08 -10.52 6.01
CA PHE A 121 -14.13 -9.42 5.96
C PHE A 121 -12.85 -9.88 6.63
N ASP A 122 -11.91 -10.27 5.81
CA ASP A 122 -10.69 -10.95 6.17
C ASP A 122 -9.69 -10.01 6.87
N THR A 123 -9.95 -9.74 8.15
CA THR A 123 -8.94 -9.18 9.07
C THR A 123 -7.85 -10.21 9.38
N PHE A 124 -8.06 -11.45 8.97
CA PHE A 124 -7.18 -12.56 9.24
C PHE A 124 -5.83 -12.41 8.58
N ASN A 125 -5.81 -11.98 7.33
CA ASN A 125 -4.55 -11.83 6.61
C ASN A 125 -3.67 -10.78 7.27
N ASP A 126 -4.22 -9.63 7.70
CA ASP A 126 -3.45 -8.61 8.38
C ASP A 126 -2.95 -9.09 9.73
N ARG A 127 -3.82 -9.70 10.54
CA ARG A 127 -3.43 -10.22 11.85
C ARG A 127 -2.38 -11.32 11.75
N PHE A 128 -2.50 -12.22 10.77
CA PHE A 128 -1.50 -13.25 10.56
C PHE A 128 -0.14 -12.66 10.17
N ALA A 129 -0.11 -11.73 9.22
CA ALA A 129 1.11 -11.04 8.82
C ALA A 129 1.72 -10.26 10.01
N THR A 130 0.88 -9.63 10.83
CA THR A 130 1.30 -8.93 12.04
C THR A 130 1.92 -9.90 13.06
N GLU A 131 1.27 -11.02 13.35
CA GLU A 131 1.78 -12.01 14.30
C GLU A 131 3.12 -12.59 13.85
N GLN A 132 3.29 -12.86 12.55
CA GLN A 132 4.56 -13.31 11.99
C GLN A 132 5.65 -12.21 12.12
N SER A 133 5.30 -10.95 11.83
CA SER A 133 6.20 -9.81 11.95
C SER A 133 6.64 -9.61 13.41
N VAL A 134 5.70 -9.65 14.36
CA VAL A 134 5.95 -9.54 15.79
C VAL A 134 6.83 -10.69 16.28
N SER A 135 6.51 -11.93 15.89
CA SER A 135 7.30 -13.12 16.22
C SER A 135 8.72 -13.01 15.70
N TYR A 136 8.90 -12.57 14.46
CA TYR A 136 10.22 -12.36 13.88
C TYR A 136 11.02 -11.32 14.67
N LEU A 137 10.48 -10.13 14.91
CA LEU A 137 11.15 -9.06 15.66
C LEU A 137 11.52 -9.47 17.10
N THR A 138 10.69 -10.32 17.73
CA THR A 138 10.91 -10.81 19.09
C THR A 138 11.99 -11.88 19.18
N HIS A 139 12.07 -12.77 18.20
CA HIS A 139 12.87 -14.01 18.32
C HIS A 139 14.06 -14.10 17.35
N ARG A 140 14.20 -13.13 16.41
CA ARG A 140 15.31 -13.16 15.44
C ARG A 140 16.68 -13.13 16.13
N LYS A 141 17.64 -13.84 15.56
CA LYS A 141 19.04 -13.70 15.93
C LYS A 141 19.58 -12.41 15.33
N ARG A 142 20.13 -11.53 16.15
CA ARG A 142 20.63 -10.22 15.72
C ARG A 142 22.05 -10.28 15.16
N GLU A 143 22.34 -11.30 14.39
CA GLU A 143 23.68 -11.54 13.81
C GLU A 143 23.87 -10.79 12.48
N LYS A 144 22.77 -10.43 11.82
CA LYS A 144 22.76 -9.76 10.50
C LYS A 144 21.77 -8.58 10.52
N PRO A 145 22.02 -7.57 9.69
CA PRO A 145 20.97 -6.57 9.41
C PRO A 145 19.78 -7.25 8.73
N PHE A 146 18.60 -6.62 8.80
CA PHE A 146 17.40 -7.18 8.20
C PHE A 146 16.71 -6.21 7.25
N LEU A 147 16.03 -6.76 6.28
CA LEU A 147 15.00 -6.12 5.48
C LEU A 147 13.70 -6.90 5.68
N MET A 148 12.78 -6.34 6.46
CA MET A 148 11.49 -6.94 6.75
C MET A 148 10.38 -6.18 6.03
N VAL A 149 9.49 -6.93 5.39
CA VAL A 149 8.26 -6.39 4.80
C VAL A 149 7.07 -6.97 5.56
N ALA A 150 6.26 -6.08 6.12
CA ALA A 150 4.93 -6.38 6.65
C ALA A 150 3.90 -5.88 5.62
N ASP A 151 3.39 -6.77 4.82
CA ASP A 151 2.55 -6.48 3.67
C ASP A 151 1.07 -6.71 4.00
N LEU A 152 0.45 -5.68 4.57
CA LEU A 152 -0.91 -5.75 5.08
C LEU A 152 -1.92 -5.56 3.94
N VAL A 153 -3.07 -6.24 4.06
CA VAL A 153 -4.09 -6.30 3.01
C VAL A 153 -5.02 -5.10 3.06
N ASN A 154 -5.49 -4.71 4.26
CA ASN A 154 -6.44 -3.61 4.38
C ASN A 154 -5.82 -2.24 4.02
N PRO A 155 -6.65 -1.38 3.42
CA PRO A 155 -8.11 -1.41 3.23
C PRO A 155 -8.61 -2.14 1.98
N HIS A 156 -7.83 -3.03 1.35
CA HIS A 156 -8.21 -3.76 0.13
C HIS A 156 -9.56 -4.53 0.26
N ASN A 157 -9.92 -4.96 1.48
CA ASN A 157 -11.15 -5.72 1.73
C ASN A 157 -12.43 -4.91 1.43
N ILE A 158 -12.33 -3.61 1.23
CA ILE A 158 -13.40 -2.77 0.68
C ILE A 158 -13.92 -3.31 -0.67
N CYS A 159 -13.06 -3.99 -1.43
CA CYS A 159 -13.47 -4.65 -2.67
C CYS A 159 -14.50 -5.76 -2.45
N GLY A 160 -14.36 -6.50 -1.36
CA GLY A 160 -15.33 -7.52 -0.92
C GLY A 160 -16.61 -6.86 -0.39
N TRP A 161 -16.48 -5.79 0.37
CA TRP A 161 -17.62 -5.04 0.89
C TRP A 161 -18.52 -4.53 -0.25
N VAL A 162 -17.96 -3.95 -1.31
CA VAL A 162 -18.73 -3.52 -2.49
C VAL A 162 -19.50 -4.69 -3.10
N GLY A 163 -18.88 -5.87 -3.23
CA GLY A 163 -19.56 -7.06 -3.77
C GLY A 163 -20.66 -7.61 -2.87
N ALA A 164 -20.48 -7.51 -1.53
CA ALA A 164 -21.41 -8.07 -0.57
C ALA A 164 -22.61 -7.16 -0.26
N PHE A 165 -22.41 -5.83 -0.31
CA PHE A 165 -23.39 -4.85 0.13
C PHE A 165 -23.85 -3.87 -0.97
N ALA A 166 -23.54 -4.14 -2.23
CA ALA A 166 -23.99 -3.29 -3.34
C ALA A 166 -25.52 -3.11 -3.32
N ASP A 167 -26.24 -4.20 -3.10
CA ASP A 167 -27.71 -4.26 -3.14
C ASP A 167 -28.36 -4.29 -1.74
N ASP A 168 -27.56 -4.29 -0.64
CA ASP A 168 -28.09 -4.45 0.70
C ASP A 168 -28.42 -3.09 1.34
N THR A 169 -29.59 -3.01 1.96
CA THR A 169 -30.02 -1.85 2.74
C THR A 169 -29.57 -1.93 4.20
N GLU A 170 -29.26 -3.11 4.72
CA GLU A 170 -28.81 -3.37 6.08
C GLU A 170 -27.28 -3.47 6.13
N ASN A 171 -26.60 -2.35 6.13
CA ASN A 171 -25.16 -2.31 6.26
C ASN A 171 -24.75 -2.32 7.75
N PRO A 172 -23.97 -3.32 8.22
CA PRO A 172 -23.53 -3.38 9.62
C PRO A 172 -22.56 -2.25 10.02
N TRP A 173 -22.07 -1.49 9.06
CA TRP A 173 -21.21 -0.32 9.27
C TRP A 173 -21.99 1.01 9.26
N LEU A 174 -23.31 0.96 9.42
CA LEU A 174 -24.13 2.15 9.59
C LEU A 174 -23.71 2.84 10.89
N CYS A 175 -22.94 3.91 10.75
CA CYS A 175 -22.71 4.86 11.82
C CYS A 175 -23.68 6.03 11.67
N GLU A 176 -24.11 6.60 12.79
CA GLU A 176 -25.00 7.77 12.79
C GLU A 176 -24.36 8.96 12.06
N ASN A 177 -23.03 9.07 12.10
CA ASN A 177 -22.25 10.14 11.49
C ASN A 177 -21.44 9.60 10.28
N LEU A 178 -22.09 9.51 9.13
CA LEU A 178 -21.41 9.12 7.89
C LEU A 178 -20.44 10.22 7.44
N PRO A 179 -19.24 9.85 6.93
CA PRO A 179 -18.26 10.79 6.42
C PRO A 179 -18.82 11.63 5.26
N PRO A 180 -18.31 12.84 5.03
CA PRO A 180 -18.69 13.62 3.87
C PRO A 180 -18.23 12.95 2.57
N LEU A 181 -18.90 13.26 1.47
CA LEU A 181 -18.42 12.91 0.14
C LEU A 181 -17.23 13.81 -0.22
N PRO A 182 -16.28 13.34 -1.05
CA PRO A 182 -15.19 14.16 -1.52
C PRO A 182 -15.71 15.31 -2.42
N ASP A 183 -14.99 16.43 -2.46
CA ASP A 183 -15.37 17.63 -3.21
C ASP A 183 -15.60 17.36 -4.71
N ASN A 184 -14.88 16.38 -5.24
CA ASN A 184 -14.98 15.96 -6.63
C ASN A 184 -15.96 14.80 -6.88
N PHE A 185 -16.82 14.47 -5.91
CA PHE A 185 -17.83 13.41 -6.06
C PHE A 185 -18.75 13.64 -7.27
N ALA A 186 -19.24 14.87 -7.44
CA ALA A 186 -20.19 15.23 -8.48
C ALA A 186 -19.53 15.62 -9.82
N VAL A 187 -18.19 15.53 -9.92
CA VAL A 187 -17.50 15.86 -11.17
C VAL A 187 -17.78 14.77 -12.20
N ASP A 188 -18.42 15.15 -13.28
CA ASP A 188 -18.66 14.31 -14.46
C ASP A 188 -17.84 14.84 -15.64
N ASP A 189 -16.66 14.29 -15.79
CA ASP A 189 -15.72 14.68 -16.85
C ASP A 189 -15.41 13.52 -17.83
N MET A 190 -16.20 12.44 -17.75
CA MET A 190 -15.92 11.20 -18.48
C MET A 190 -15.91 11.39 -20.00
N GLU A 191 -16.80 12.22 -20.54
CA GLU A 191 -16.90 12.47 -21.99
C GLU A 191 -15.65 13.15 -22.56
N THR A 192 -14.92 13.90 -21.71
CA THR A 192 -13.70 14.60 -22.10
C THR A 192 -12.44 13.73 -22.00
N ARG A 193 -12.56 12.55 -21.41
CA ARG A 193 -11.43 11.64 -21.19
C ARG A 193 -11.07 10.83 -22.44
N PRO A 194 -9.82 10.38 -22.55
CA PRO A 194 -9.43 9.46 -23.64
C PRO A 194 -10.34 8.23 -23.70
N LYS A 195 -10.63 7.74 -24.90
CA LYS A 195 -11.54 6.58 -25.10
C LYS A 195 -11.13 5.34 -24.30
N ALA A 196 -9.81 5.11 -24.13
CA ALA A 196 -9.32 4.02 -23.29
C ALA A 196 -9.78 4.15 -21.83
N VAL A 197 -9.73 5.35 -21.25
CA VAL A 197 -10.20 5.62 -19.89
C VAL A 197 -11.71 5.43 -19.80
N GLN A 198 -12.47 5.97 -20.77
CA GLN A 198 -13.92 5.79 -20.83
C GLN A 198 -14.28 4.30 -20.85
N TYR A 199 -13.63 3.51 -21.71
CA TYR A 199 -13.87 2.07 -21.83
C TYR A 199 -13.57 1.34 -20.52
N ILE A 200 -12.41 1.57 -19.92
CA ILE A 200 -12.02 0.93 -18.65
C ILE A 200 -13.02 1.25 -17.55
N CYS A 201 -13.45 2.51 -17.45
CA CYS A 201 -14.38 2.96 -16.43
C CYS A 201 -15.78 2.34 -16.60
N CYS A 202 -16.29 2.29 -17.85
CA CYS A 202 -17.62 1.76 -18.13
C CYS A 202 -17.69 0.24 -18.06
N SER A 203 -16.59 -0.48 -18.36
CA SER A 203 -16.58 -1.94 -18.42
C SER A 203 -16.31 -2.62 -17.08
N HIS A 204 -15.92 -1.86 -16.06
CA HIS A 204 -15.58 -2.46 -14.76
C HIS A 204 -16.81 -2.90 -13.98
N VAL A 205 -16.84 -4.17 -13.58
CA VAL A 205 -18.02 -4.81 -12.94
C VAL A 205 -18.50 -4.05 -11.69
N ARG A 206 -17.59 -3.54 -10.85
CA ARG A 206 -17.96 -2.79 -9.64
C ARG A 206 -18.60 -1.44 -9.96
N GLN A 207 -18.20 -0.80 -11.04
CA GLN A 207 -18.84 0.43 -11.48
C GLN A 207 -20.28 0.17 -11.92
N ALA A 208 -20.52 -0.93 -12.61
CA ALA A 208 -21.89 -1.36 -12.95
C ALA A 208 -22.73 -1.67 -11.70
N GLN A 209 -22.14 -2.36 -10.71
CA GLN A 209 -22.81 -2.68 -9.45
C GLN A 209 -23.19 -1.41 -8.64
N THR A 210 -22.41 -0.35 -8.73
CA THR A 210 -22.62 0.88 -7.94
C THR A 210 -23.33 1.99 -8.71
N ALA A 211 -23.70 1.77 -9.98
CA ALA A 211 -24.30 2.79 -10.84
C ALA A 211 -25.61 3.39 -10.27
N ALA A 212 -26.37 2.60 -9.52
CA ALA A 212 -27.63 3.02 -8.87
C ALA A 212 -27.46 3.50 -7.42
N TRP A 213 -26.22 3.59 -6.92
CA TRP A 213 -25.99 3.98 -5.53
C TRP A 213 -26.40 5.43 -5.28
N THR A 214 -27.05 5.65 -4.14
CA THR A 214 -27.33 6.99 -3.62
C THR A 214 -26.06 7.60 -2.99
N GLN A 215 -26.08 8.91 -2.78
CA GLN A 215 -25.02 9.60 -2.03
C GLN A 215 -24.82 8.99 -0.62
N THR A 216 -25.91 8.59 0.03
CA THR A 216 -25.84 7.89 1.32
C THR A 216 -25.07 6.60 1.23
N LYS A 217 -25.29 5.80 0.17
CA LYS A 217 -24.56 4.54 -0.05
C LYS A 217 -23.06 4.76 -0.28
N PHE A 218 -22.68 5.79 -1.03
CA PHE A 218 -21.27 6.17 -1.18
C PHE A 218 -20.64 6.62 0.14
N ARG A 219 -21.38 7.32 1.00
CA ARG A 219 -20.92 7.68 2.35
C ARG A 219 -20.76 6.45 3.26
N GLN A 220 -21.62 5.45 3.13
CA GLN A 220 -21.47 4.16 3.82
C GLN A 220 -20.23 3.41 3.34
N TYR A 221 -19.96 3.42 2.04
CA TYR A 221 -18.73 2.88 1.47
C TYR A 221 -17.48 3.56 2.05
N LEU A 222 -17.47 4.88 2.16
CA LEU A 222 -16.38 5.62 2.78
C LEU A 222 -16.21 5.27 4.27
N ALA A 223 -17.32 5.14 5.01
CA ALA A 223 -17.29 4.72 6.40
C ALA A 223 -16.65 3.33 6.57
N ALA A 224 -17.02 2.38 5.71
CA ALA A 224 -16.40 1.06 5.69
C ALA A 224 -14.91 1.11 5.33
N TYR A 225 -14.53 1.93 4.37
CA TYR A 225 -13.13 2.13 4.01
C TYR A 225 -12.29 2.65 5.18
N TYR A 226 -12.79 3.65 5.90
CA TYR A 226 -12.11 4.22 7.06
C TYR A 226 -12.06 3.24 8.24
N ALA A 227 -13.07 2.40 8.40
CA ALA A 227 -13.03 1.33 9.40
C ALA A 227 -11.91 0.31 9.09
N TYR A 228 -11.76 -0.14 7.83
CA TYR A 228 -10.66 -1.00 7.42
C TYR A 228 -9.30 -0.33 7.62
N LEU A 229 -9.21 0.97 7.38
CA LEU A 229 -7.97 1.71 7.61
C LEU A 229 -7.62 1.79 9.11
N ALA A 230 -8.60 2.01 9.98
CA ALA A 230 -8.39 1.98 11.43
C ALA A 230 -7.95 0.60 11.92
N MET A 231 -8.48 -0.47 11.32
CA MET A 231 -8.08 -1.85 11.63
C MET A 231 -6.62 -2.11 11.28
N VAL A 232 -6.18 -1.74 10.09
CA VAL A 232 -4.78 -1.92 9.68
C VAL A 232 -3.84 -1.03 10.48
N ASP A 233 -4.26 0.18 10.84
CA ASP A 233 -3.48 1.06 11.72
C ASP A 233 -3.19 0.41 13.08
N ALA A 234 -4.18 -0.27 13.67
CA ALA A 234 -3.98 -1.02 14.90
C ALA A 234 -2.96 -2.16 14.75
N GLU A 235 -2.96 -2.87 13.64
CA GLU A 235 -1.98 -3.92 13.34
C GLU A 235 -0.57 -3.33 13.11
N ILE A 236 -0.47 -2.19 12.45
CA ILE A 236 0.79 -1.43 12.33
C ILE A 236 1.33 -1.06 13.71
N GLY A 237 0.46 -0.59 14.61
CA GLY A 237 0.84 -0.28 15.99
C GLY A 237 1.50 -1.45 16.71
N ARG A 238 0.96 -2.66 16.59
CA ARG A 238 1.53 -3.88 17.17
C ARG A 238 2.94 -4.19 16.63
N ILE A 239 3.16 -3.96 15.34
CA ILE A 239 4.49 -4.16 14.72
C ILE A 239 5.49 -3.13 15.25
N LEU A 240 5.08 -1.85 15.33
CA LEU A 240 5.92 -0.78 15.88
C LEU A 240 6.27 -1.00 17.35
N ASP A 241 5.31 -1.47 18.15
CA ASP A 241 5.54 -1.81 19.56
C ASP A 241 6.53 -2.97 19.70
N ALA A 242 6.42 -4.00 18.85
CA ALA A 242 7.39 -5.10 18.81
C ALA A 242 8.79 -4.66 18.38
N LEU A 243 8.90 -3.78 17.40
CA LEU A 243 10.17 -3.19 16.98
C LEU A 243 10.81 -2.40 18.12
N THR A 244 10.02 -1.62 18.83
CA THR A 244 10.49 -0.86 20.00
C THR A 244 10.95 -1.80 21.13
N ALA A 245 10.13 -2.80 21.46
CA ALA A 245 10.44 -3.78 22.50
C ALA A 245 11.67 -4.64 22.16
N SER A 246 11.95 -4.84 20.87
CA SER A 246 13.16 -5.53 20.43
C SER A 246 14.45 -4.72 20.68
N GLY A 247 14.35 -3.41 20.92
CA GLY A 247 15.49 -2.51 21.07
C GLY A 247 16.21 -2.18 19.76
N GLU A 248 15.62 -2.49 18.61
CA GLU A 248 16.21 -2.22 17.28
C GLU A 248 15.61 -0.95 16.62
N ALA A 249 14.61 -0.30 17.22
CA ALA A 249 13.92 0.85 16.64
C ALA A 249 14.88 2.01 16.28
N GLU A 250 15.84 2.33 17.16
CA GLU A 250 16.80 3.40 16.97
C GLU A 250 17.78 3.13 15.80
N ASN A 251 17.88 1.89 15.34
CA ASN A 251 18.74 1.48 14.23
C ASN A 251 17.95 0.94 13.03
N THR A 252 16.67 1.27 12.96
CA THR A 252 15.78 0.79 11.88
C THR A 252 15.18 1.98 11.13
N THR A 253 15.34 1.98 9.81
CA THR A 253 14.59 2.85 8.91
C THR A 253 13.23 2.23 8.64
N ILE A 254 12.16 2.98 8.82
CA ILE A 254 10.78 2.57 8.59
C ILE A 254 10.27 3.25 7.32
N VAL A 255 9.72 2.48 6.40
CA VAL A 255 9.07 3.01 5.20
C VAL A 255 7.61 2.59 5.21
N PHE A 256 6.70 3.57 5.15
CA PHE A 256 5.26 3.34 5.01
C PHE A 256 4.81 3.83 3.64
N PHE A 257 4.13 2.97 2.89
CA PHE A 257 3.56 3.29 1.58
C PHE A 257 2.39 2.36 1.24
N ALA A 258 1.67 2.69 0.15
CA ALA A 258 0.65 1.81 -0.43
C ALA A 258 1.00 1.47 -1.88
N ASP A 259 0.60 0.27 -2.35
CA ASP A 259 0.89 -0.21 -3.72
C ASP A 259 0.16 0.61 -4.80
N HIS A 260 -1.05 1.05 -4.50
CA HIS A 260 -1.86 1.99 -5.30
C HIS A 260 -2.98 2.57 -4.42
N GLY A 261 -3.71 3.54 -4.93
CA GLY A 261 -4.85 4.13 -4.24
C GLY A 261 -6.18 3.42 -4.52
N ASP A 262 -7.25 4.11 -4.14
CA ASP A 262 -8.66 3.73 -4.32
C ASP A 262 -9.45 4.99 -4.72
N SER A 263 -10.50 4.84 -5.52
CA SER A 263 -11.30 5.98 -6.01
C SER A 263 -12.03 6.74 -4.91
N MET A 264 -12.32 6.10 -3.79
CA MET A 264 -12.87 6.72 -2.58
C MET A 264 -14.06 7.67 -2.85
N ALA A 265 -15.01 7.20 -3.63
CA ALA A 265 -16.20 7.95 -4.07
C ALA A 265 -15.92 9.17 -4.97
N ALA A 266 -14.69 9.50 -5.29
CA ALA A 266 -14.40 10.54 -6.27
C ALA A 266 -15.08 10.21 -7.61
N ARG A 267 -15.76 11.19 -8.22
CA ARG A 267 -16.54 11.01 -9.47
C ARG A 267 -17.56 9.86 -9.39
N ALA A 268 -18.18 9.68 -8.22
CA ALA A 268 -19.09 8.56 -7.91
C ALA A 268 -18.50 7.19 -8.25
N ARG A 269 -17.19 6.99 -7.99
CA ARG A 269 -16.47 5.75 -8.31
C ARG A 269 -15.99 5.05 -7.06
N VAL A 270 -15.88 3.75 -7.15
CA VAL A 270 -15.44 2.89 -6.04
C VAL A 270 -14.26 2.02 -6.44
N THR A 271 -13.48 1.65 -5.45
CA THR A 271 -12.33 0.78 -5.57
C THR A 271 -11.27 1.26 -6.56
N LYS A 272 -10.27 0.46 -6.82
CA LYS A 272 -9.23 0.76 -7.81
C LYS A 272 -9.70 0.41 -9.21
N GLN A 273 -9.32 1.24 -10.14
CA GLN A 273 -9.46 1.00 -11.58
C GLN A 273 -8.21 1.53 -12.28
N VAL A 274 -7.92 1.00 -13.46
CA VAL A 274 -6.76 1.47 -14.23
C VAL A 274 -7.13 2.73 -15.02
N ASP A 275 -7.58 3.76 -14.31
CA ASP A 275 -8.12 4.99 -14.87
C ASP A 275 -7.20 6.22 -14.72
N PHE A 276 -6.11 6.06 -14.01
CA PHE A 276 -5.04 7.04 -13.82
C PHE A 276 -5.44 8.37 -13.16
N TYR A 277 -6.58 8.40 -12.45
CA TYR A 277 -6.89 9.54 -11.59
C TYR A 277 -5.97 9.57 -10.36
N GLU A 278 -5.78 10.77 -9.81
CA GLU A 278 -4.93 11.00 -8.63
C GLU A 278 -5.28 10.07 -7.47
N GLU A 279 -6.56 9.79 -7.27
CA GLU A 279 -7.04 8.95 -6.18
C GLU A 279 -6.51 7.53 -6.24
N VAL A 280 -6.23 7.01 -7.43
CA VAL A 280 -5.74 5.64 -7.63
C VAL A 280 -4.26 5.54 -7.94
N THR A 281 -3.65 6.60 -8.49
CA THR A 281 -2.24 6.61 -8.89
C THR A 281 -1.31 7.22 -7.85
N ARG A 282 -1.75 8.26 -7.13
CA ARG A 282 -0.96 8.90 -6.09
C ARG A 282 -1.11 8.12 -4.78
N VAL A 283 0.01 7.84 -4.15
CA VAL A 283 0.10 7.01 -2.95
C VAL A 283 0.81 7.74 -1.82
N PRO A 284 0.54 7.41 -0.54
CA PRO A 284 1.35 7.90 0.55
C PRO A 284 2.74 7.27 0.49
N MET A 285 3.76 8.04 0.86
CA MET A 285 5.11 7.55 1.08
C MET A 285 5.77 8.35 2.21
N LEU A 286 6.11 7.65 3.29
CA LEU A 286 6.74 8.21 4.49
C LEU A 286 8.00 7.43 4.81
N PHE A 287 9.10 8.14 5.09
CA PHE A 287 10.33 7.56 5.62
C PHE A 287 10.60 8.09 7.01
N SER A 288 10.83 7.21 7.97
CA SER A 288 11.04 7.54 9.39
C SER A 288 12.13 6.68 10.01
N GLY A 289 12.63 7.04 11.18
CA GLY A 289 13.59 6.26 11.95
C GLY A 289 15.05 6.53 11.58
N ALA A 290 15.90 5.52 11.70
CA ALA A 290 17.34 5.65 11.54
C ALA A 290 17.76 6.25 10.20
N GLY A 291 18.67 7.21 10.23
CA GLY A 291 19.21 7.86 9.03
C GLY A 291 18.28 8.86 8.35
N ILE A 292 17.06 9.06 8.88
CA ILE A 292 16.10 10.02 8.36
C ILE A 292 16.22 11.33 9.15
N VAL A 293 16.28 12.45 8.43
CA VAL A 293 16.18 13.79 9.01
C VAL A 293 14.73 14.27 8.84
N PRO A 294 13.91 14.23 9.90
CA PRO A 294 12.49 14.58 9.78
C PRO A 294 12.28 15.99 9.25
N GLN A 295 11.28 16.17 8.42
CA GLN A 295 10.93 17.48 7.85
C GLN A 295 9.47 17.82 8.19
N LYS A 296 9.23 19.08 8.60
CA LYS A 296 7.87 19.54 8.94
C LYS A 296 6.97 19.61 7.71
N GLU A 297 7.54 20.02 6.59
CA GLU A 297 6.84 20.15 5.33
C GLU A 297 7.11 18.92 4.45
N ALA A 298 6.14 18.57 3.62
CA ALA A 298 6.33 17.51 2.66
C ALA A 298 7.39 17.90 1.61
N LEU A 299 8.21 16.94 1.20
CA LEU A 299 9.08 17.13 0.04
C LEU A 299 8.23 17.29 -1.21
N ILE A 300 8.41 18.43 -1.87
CA ILE A 300 7.74 18.75 -3.14
C ILE A 300 8.65 18.32 -4.28
N GLY A 301 8.15 17.40 -5.10
CA GLY A 301 8.85 16.88 -6.26
C GLY A 301 8.22 15.56 -6.71
N LEU A 302 8.26 15.29 -8.00
CA LEU A 302 7.71 14.03 -8.53
C LEU A 302 8.57 12.86 -8.08
N THR A 303 7.96 11.94 -7.35
CA THR A 303 8.57 10.69 -6.93
C THR A 303 7.69 9.51 -7.32
N SER A 304 8.27 8.34 -7.31
CA SER A 304 7.58 7.11 -7.70
C SER A 304 7.90 5.99 -6.72
N LEU A 305 7.02 5.00 -6.62
CA LEU A 305 7.36 3.77 -5.90
C LEU A 305 8.56 3.02 -6.52
N LEU A 306 8.95 3.33 -7.76
CA LEU A 306 10.18 2.80 -8.36
C LEU A 306 11.43 3.29 -7.60
N ASP A 307 11.35 4.44 -6.95
CA ASP A 307 12.45 5.05 -6.21
C ASP A 307 12.76 4.32 -4.89
N LEU A 308 11.81 3.50 -4.41
CA LEU A 308 11.97 2.73 -3.18
C LEU A 308 13.22 1.85 -3.20
N PHE A 309 13.41 1.06 -4.25
CA PHE A 309 14.51 0.12 -4.35
C PHE A 309 15.89 0.83 -4.34
N PRO A 310 16.21 1.77 -5.23
CA PRO A 310 17.50 2.44 -5.20
C PRO A 310 17.71 3.27 -3.91
N THR A 311 16.65 3.84 -3.34
CA THR A 311 16.73 4.57 -2.07
C THR A 311 17.13 3.66 -0.91
N LEU A 312 16.53 2.47 -0.80
CA LEU A 312 16.91 1.48 0.21
C LEU A 312 18.36 1.01 0.00
N CYS A 313 18.80 0.82 -1.25
CA CYS A 313 20.19 0.53 -1.55
C CYS A 313 21.12 1.66 -1.07
N GLY A 314 20.76 2.93 -1.29
CA GLY A 314 21.52 4.10 -0.82
C GLY A 314 21.61 4.21 0.70
N PHE A 315 20.56 3.76 1.44
CA PHE A 315 20.64 3.67 2.92
C PHE A 315 21.56 2.56 3.40
N ALA A 316 21.57 1.44 2.71
CA ALA A 316 22.33 0.26 3.07
C ALA A 316 23.75 0.23 2.50
N ASP A 317 24.16 1.24 1.76
CA ASP A 317 25.43 1.32 1.03
C ASP A 317 25.64 0.12 0.08
N ILE A 318 24.56 -0.27 -0.58
CA ILE A 318 24.51 -1.37 -1.55
C ILE A 318 24.51 -0.78 -2.97
N ALA A 319 25.34 -1.32 -3.84
CA ALA A 319 25.35 -0.92 -5.24
C ALA A 319 24.00 -1.20 -5.92
N VAL A 320 23.42 -0.18 -6.55
CA VAL A 320 22.16 -0.33 -7.29
C VAL A 320 22.37 -1.20 -8.53
N PRO A 321 21.58 -2.26 -8.74
CA PRO A 321 21.72 -3.13 -9.91
C PRO A 321 21.42 -2.40 -11.22
N ASN A 322 22.03 -2.87 -12.31
CA ASN A 322 21.77 -2.34 -13.64
C ASN A 322 20.29 -2.47 -14.04
N GLY A 323 19.79 -1.44 -14.70
CA GLY A 323 18.44 -1.38 -15.26
C GLY A 323 17.34 -0.99 -14.29
N VAL A 324 17.67 -0.67 -13.04
CA VAL A 324 16.78 0.04 -12.13
C VAL A 324 16.36 1.37 -12.71
N ARG A 325 15.07 1.73 -12.63
CA ARG A 325 14.51 2.96 -13.25
C ARG A 325 14.27 4.07 -12.24
N GLY A 326 14.14 3.74 -10.98
CA GLY A 326 13.92 4.72 -9.90
C GLY A 326 15.18 5.52 -9.58
N MET A 327 14.99 6.60 -8.84
CA MET A 327 16.04 7.49 -8.32
C MET A 327 16.37 7.13 -6.87
N ASP A 328 17.61 7.30 -6.48
CA ASP A 328 18.02 7.22 -5.08
C ASP A 328 17.68 8.54 -4.37
N LEU A 329 16.74 8.48 -3.44
CA LEU A 329 16.29 9.61 -2.62
C LEU A 329 17.03 9.71 -1.27
N SER A 330 17.97 8.83 -0.99
CA SER A 330 18.63 8.72 0.33
C SER A 330 19.31 10.02 0.76
N ALA A 331 19.89 10.79 -0.17
CA ALA A 331 20.49 12.09 0.12
C ALA A 331 19.45 13.11 0.60
N ALA A 332 18.28 13.17 -0.06
CA ALA A 332 17.20 14.07 0.35
C ALA A 332 16.62 13.68 1.71
N LEU A 333 16.50 12.40 1.99
CA LEU A 333 16.02 11.87 3.26
C LEU A 333 16.99 12.14 4.43
N ARG A 334 18.27 12.35 4.14
CA ARG A 334 19.30 12.80 5.08
C ARG A 334 19.41 14.33 5.19
N GLY A 335 18.45 15.09 4.65
CA GLY A 335 18.39 16.54 4.70
C GLY A 335 19.05 17.26 3.52
N GLY A 336 19.42 16.54 2.47
CA GLY A 336 19.89 17.10 1.20
C GLY A 336 18.75 17.50 0.27
N ALA A 337 19.08 17.81 -0.99
CA ALA A 337 18.10 18.09 -2.03
C ALA A 337 17.61 16.81 -2.71
N LEU A 338 16.40 16.87 -3.27
CA LEU A 338 15.94 15.84 -4.21
C LEU A 338 16.85 15.82 -5.46
N PRO A 339 17.09 14.65 -6.03
CA PRO A 339 17.77 14.58 -7.31
C PRO A 339 16.96 15.35 -8.39
N PRO A 340 17.64 15.93 -9.39
CA PRO A 340 17.01 16.75 -10.43
C PRO A 340 16.10 15.97 -11.36
#